data_e765832fedd5dd344357860469e81a1c
#
_entry.id   e765832fedd5dd344357860469e81a1c
#
_cell.length_a   1.000
_cell.length_b   1.000
_cell.length_c   1.000
_cell.angle_alpha   90.00
_cell.angle_beta   90.00
_cell.angle_gamma   90.00
#
_symmetry.space_group_name_H-M   'P 1'
#
loop_
_entity.id
_entity.type
_entity.pdbx_description
1 polymer ?
#
loop_
_entity_poly.entity_id
_entity_poly.type
_entity_poly.pdbx_seq_one_letter_code
_entity_poly.pdbx_strand_id
1 'polypeptide(L)'
;VSIKVSQGHFERGILVCASGCGMNIVANKFPNVRAVIANDVNTATLSRAHNDSNMITIGSKFVSVDVAKNIVELWLTSDYEGGRHDNRLNKLKQIENINFA
;
A
#
# COMPACT_ATOMS: atom_id res chain seq x y z
N VAL A 1 4.91 12.14 -1.19
CA VAL A 1 3.69 11.38 -0.88
C VAL A 1 3.89 10.58 0.41
N SER A 2 4.92 9.73 0.47
CA SER A 2 5.13 8.83 1.61
C SER A 2 5.21 9.54 2.96
N ILE A 3 5.92 10.67 3.04
CA ILE A 3 6.03 11.46 4.27
C ILE A 3 4.64 11.94 4.72
N LYS A 4 3.82 12.42 3.81
CA LYS A 4 2.49 12.95 4.13
C LYS A 4 1.53 11.85 4.60
N VAL A 5 1.60 10.68 4.00
CA VAL A 5 0.82 9.52 4.46
C VAL A 5 1.33 9.07 5.83
N SER A 6 2.66 8.98 6.00
CA SER A 6 3.28 8.61 7.27
C SER A 6 2.84 9.52 8.43
N GLN A 7 2.74 10.82 8.17
CA GLN A 7 2.34 11.81 9.17
C GLN A 7 0.83 11.93 9.38
N GLY A 8 0.04 11.19 8.63
CA GLY A 8 -1.41 11.20 8.74
C GLY A 8 -2.11 12.37 8.04
N HIS A 9 -1.39 13.13 7.20
CA HIS A 9 -1.99 14.24 6.44
C HIS A 9 -2.91 13.73 5.33
N PHE A 10 -2.62 12.56 4.79
CA PHE A 10 -3.46 11.85 3.82
C PHE A 10 -3.61 10.39 4.25
N GLU A 11 -4.80 9.86 4.08
CA GLU A 11 -5.08 8.47 4.44
C GLU A 11 -4.46 7.48 3.47
N ARG A 12 -4.32 7.85 2.21
CA ARG A 12 -3.86 6.96 1.14
C ARG A 12 -2.95 7.67 0.16
N GLY A 13 -2.03 6.92 -0.42
CA GLY A 13 -1.13 7.41 -1.45
C GLY A 13 -1.01 6.44 -2.61
N ILE A 14 -0.79 6.97 -3.80
CA ILE A 14 -0.60 6.20 -5.02
C ILE A 14 0.67 6.68 -5.68
N LEU A 15 1.57 5.75 -6.00
CA LEU A 15 2.82 6.04 -6.69
C LEU A 15 2.86 5.26 -8.00
N VAL A 16 3.31 5.90 -9.04
CA VAL A 16 3.47 5.26 -10.35
C VAL A 16 4.92 5.41 -10.80
N CYS A 17 5.53 4.30 -11.16
CA CYS A 17 6.87 4.32 -11.77
C CYS A 17 6.98 3.16 -12.75
N ALA A 18 8.16 2.96 -13.35
CA ALA A 18 8.32 1.96 -14.41
C ALA A 18 7.96 0.54 -13.95
N SER A 19 8.51 0.10 -12.82
CA SER A 19 8.23 -1.24 -12.26
C SER A 19 7.37 -1.23 -11.02
N GLY A 20 7.32 -0.10 -10.31
CA GLY A 20 6.69 0.02 -9.01
C GLY A 20 7.63 -0.34 -7.85
N CYS A 21 8.75 -1.03 -8.13
CA CYS A 21 9.59 -1.61 -7.08
C CYS A 21 10.34 -0.57 -6.25
N GLY A 22 11.05 0.35 -6.90
CA GLY A 22 11.86 1.34 -6.19
C GLY A 22 11.03 2.24 -5.30
N MET A 23 9.93 2.75 -5.82
CA MET A 23 9.02 3.61 -5.08
C MET A 23 8.37 2.86 -3.91
N ASN A 24 8.08 1.58 -4.10
CA ASN A 24 7.52 0.74 -3.03
C ASN A 24 8.51 0.56 -1.88
N ILE A 25 9.77 0.30 -2.20
CA ILE A 25 10.83 0.15 -1.20
C ILE A 25 10.98 1.44 -0.40
N VAL A 26 11.06 2.57 -1.09
CA VAL A 26 11.19 3.89 -0.43
C VAL A 26 9.98 4.17 0.45
N ALA A 27 8.77 3.94 -0.05
CA ALA A 27 7.55 4.20 0.71
C ALA A 27 7.53 3.43 2.04
N ASN A 28 7.93 2.17 2.03
CA ASN A 28 7.93 1.34 3.23
C ASN A 28 9.05 1.66 4.23
N LYS A 29 9.93 2.63 3.92
CA LYS A 29 10.92 3.14 4.87
C LYS A 29 10.36 4.19 5.83
N PHE A 30 9.11 4.59 5.66
CA PHE A 30 8.46 5.58 6.52
C PHE A 30 7.52 4.88 7.51
N PRO A 31 7.49 5.31 8.80
CA PRO A 31 6.58 4.72 9.77
C PRO A 31 5.12 4.94 9.35
N ASN A 32 4.25 4.02 9.71
CA ASN A 32 2.82 4.00 9.39
C ASN A 32 2.50 3.85 7.90
N VAL A 33 3.47 3.55 7.07
CA VAL A 33 3.25 3.28 5.64
C VAL A 33 3.27 1.78 5.39
N ARG A 34 2.22 1.29 4.75
CA ARG A 34 2.09 -0.08 4.28
C ARG A 34 1.84 -0.03 2.78
N ALA A 35 2.93 -0.01 2.01
CA ALA A 35 2.89 0.10 0.57
C ALA A 35 3.01 -1.28 -0.09
N VAL A 36 2.20 -1.51 -1.09
CA VAL A 36 2.17 -2.77 -1.85
C VAL A 36 2.26 -2.45 -3.34
N ILE A 37 3.04 -3.25 -4.08
CA ILE A 37 3.04 -3.17 -5.53
C ILE A 37 1.75 -3.82 -6.04
N ALA A 38 0.93 -3.06 -6.75
CA ALA A 38 -0.36 -3.53 -7.23
C ALA A 38 -0.43 -3.41 -8.75
N ASN A 39 0.06 -4.42 -9.45
CA ASN A 39 0.03 -4.49 -10.91
C ASN A 39 -1.14 -5.33 -11.44
N ASP A 40 -2.00 -5.82 -10.57
CA ASP A 40 -3.25 -6.48 -10.92
C ASP A 40 -4.33 -6.15 -9.88
N VAL A 41 -5.58 -6.33 -10.30
CA VAL A 41 -6.75 -6.02 -9.50
C VAL A 41 -6.81 -6.88 -8.23
N ASN A 42 -6.46 -8.14 -8.35
CA ASN A 42 -6.54 -9.08 -7.24
C ASN A 42 -5.57 -8.70 -6.11
N THR A 43 -4.33 -8.38 -6.46
CA THR A 43 -3.32 -7.92 -5.48
C THR A 43 -3.79 -6.65 -4.78
N ALA A 44 -4.33 -5.70 -5.52
CA ALA A 44 -4.85 -4.45 -4.95
C ALA A 44 -5.95 -4.71 -3.93
N THR A 45 -6.93 -5.54 -4.28
CA THR A 45 -8.05 -5.86 -3.42
C THR A 45 -7.60 -6.59 -2.16
N LEU A 46 -6.76 -7.61 -2.30
CA LEU A 46 -6.26 -8.38 -1.16
C LEU A 46 -5.35 -7.56 -0.25
N SER A 47 -4.58 -6.62 -0.80
CA SER A 47 -3.74 -5.75 0.02
C SER A 47 -4.57 -4.88 0.97
N ARG A 48 -5.77 -4.48 0.55
CA ARG A 48 -6.72 -3.79 1.42
C ARG A 48 -7.34 -4.75 2.43
N ALA A 49 -7.91 -5.84 1.93
CA ALA A 49 -8.65 -6.78 2.77
C ALA A 49 -7.80 -7.41 3.87
N HIS A 50 -6.56 -7.77 3.54
CA HIS A 50 -5.69 -8.53 4.44
C HIS A 50 -4.61 -7.69 5.13
N ASN A 51 -4.08 -6.67 4.46
CA ASN A 51 -2.91 -5.94 4.93
C ASN A 51 -3.18 -4.50 5.31
N ASP A 52 -4.40 -4.03 5.12
CA ASP A 52 -4.76 -2.62 5.35
C ASP A 52 -3.74 -1.68 4.70
N SER A 53 -3.40 -1.96 3.45
CA SER A 53 -2.43 -1.13 2.72
C SER A 53 -2.95 0.30 2.61
N ASN A 54 -2.10 1.27 2.88
CA ASN A 54 -2.44 2.69 2.74
C ASN A 54 -1.69 3.36 1.60
N MET A 55 -0.82 2.62 0.92
CA MET A 55 -0.19 3.06 -0.31
C MET A 55 -0.11 1.90 -1.30
N ILE A 56 -0.29 2.21 -2.57
CA ILE A 56 0.03 1.28 -3.65
C ILE A 56 1.00 1.92 -4.62
N THR A 57 1.83 1.09 -5.22
CA THR A 57 2.69 1.48 -6.32
C THR A 57 2.31 0.68 -7.55
N ILE A 58 2.28 1.34 -8.69
CA ILE A 58 1.89 0.74 -9.97
C ILE A 58 3.06 0.84 -10.93
N GLY A 59 3.39 -0.27 -11.58
CA GLY A 59 4.44 -0.33 -12.58
C GLY A 59 3.90 -0.03 -13.97
N SER A 60 4.16 1.14 -14.52
CA SER A 60 3.63 1.57 -15.81
C SER A 60 4.07 0.69 -16.99
N LYS A 61 5.16 -0.06 -16.83
CA LYS A 61 5.62 -1.03 -17.85
C LYS A 61 4.79 -2.31 -17.88
N PHE A 62 4.04 -2.60 -16.81
CA PHE A 62 3.33 -3.87 -16.66
C PHE A 62 1.81 -3.73 -16.73
N VAL A 63 1.30 -2.50 -16.69
CA VAL A 63 -0.13 -2.26 -16.55
C VAL A 63 -0.57 -1.19 -17.55
N SER A 64 -1.63 -1.47 -18.29
CA SER A 64 -2.26 -0.48 -19.16
C SER A 64 -2.98 0.59 -18.33
N VAL A 65 -3.27 1.73 -18.96
CA VAL A 65 -4.00 2.82 -18.29
C VAL A 65 -5.37 2.35 -17.80
N ASP A 66 -6.08 1.57 -18.61
CA ASP A 66 -7.43 1.09 -18.23
C ASP A 66 -7.37 0.12 -17.04
N VAL A 67 -6.40 -0.77 -17.02
CA VAL A 67 -6.20 -1.68 -15.88
C VAL A 67 -5.78 -0.89 -14.64
N ALA A 68 -4.90 0.10 -14.79
CA ALA A 68 -4.49 0.95 -13.68
C ALA A 68 -5.68 1.69 -13.06
N LYS A 69 -6.59 2.20 -13.86
CA LYS A 69 -7.82 2.84 -13.37
C LYS A 69 -8.67 1.87 -12.54
N ASN A 70 -8.83 0.64 -13.02
CA ASN A 70 -9.57 -0.39 -12.29
C ASN A 70 -8.90 -0.75 -10.97
N ILE A 71 -7.56 -0.86 -10.96
CA ILE A 71 -6.78 -1.12 -9.75
C ILE A 71 -7.03 -0.03 -8.72
N VAL A 72 -6.89 1.22 -9.11
CA VAL A 72 -7.08 2.37 -8.22
C VAL A 72 -8.50 2.41 -7.66
N GLU A 73 -9.50 2.25 -8.52
CA GLU A 73 -10.90 2.28 -8.10
C GLU A 73 -11.21 1.19 -7.07
N LEU A 74 -10.82 -0.04 -7.35
CA LEU A 74 -11.06 -1.15 -6.44
C LEU A 74 -10.27 -1.02 -5.14
N TRP A 75 -9.03 -0.53 -5.21
CA TRP A 75 -8.23 -0.30 -4.02
C TRP A 75 -8.83 0.79 -3.13
N LEU A 76 -9.33 1.87 -3.71
CA LEU A 76 -9.95 2.96 -2.95
C LEU A 76 -11.28 2.55 -2.31
N THR A 77 -12.00 1.61 -2.90
CA THR A 77 -13.33 1.20 -2.44
C THR A 77 -13.35 -0.10 -1.63
N SER A 78 -12.20 -0.80 -1.53
CA SER A 78 -12.13 -2.04 -0.76
C SER A 78 -11.81 -1.77 0.70
N ASP A 79 -12.47 -2.50 1.59
CA ASP A 79 -12.33 -2.35 3.03
C ASP A 79 -11.36 -3.38 3.61
N TYR A 80 -10.74 -3.02 4.75
CA TYR A 80 -9.97 -3.95 5.55
C TYR A 80 -10.91 -4.90 6.29
N GLU A 81 -10.64 -6.21 6.20
CA GLU A 81 -11.48 -7.23 6.83
C GLU A 81 -11.30 -7.34 8.33
N GLY A 82 -10.12 -6.99 8.85
CA GLY A 82 -9.82 -7.12 10.26
C GLY A 82 -9.69 -8.58 10.72
N GLY A 83 -10.17 -8.89 11.91
CA GLY A 83 -10.21 -10.25 12.43
C GLY A 83 -8.82 -10.89 12.52
N ARG A 84 -8.66 -12.04 11.87
CA ARG A 84 -7.40 -12.81 11.89
C ARG A 84 -6.18 -12.04 11.37
N HIS A 85 -6.39 -10.99 10.58
CA HIS A 85 -5.30 -10.19 10.01
C HIS A 85 -4.71 -9.20 11.02
N ASP A 86 -5.44 -8.87 12.09
CA ASP A 86 -5.01 -7.90 13.09
C ASP A 86 -3.72 -8.31 13.79
N ASN A 87 -3.55 -9.60 14.10
CA ASN A 87 -2.34 -10.10 14.74
C ASN A 87 -1.09 -9.83 13.91
N ARG A 88 -1.19 -10.02 12.60
CA ARG A 88 -0.06 -9.76 11.68
C ARG A 88 0.27 -8.28 11.60
N LEU A 89 -0.76 -7.43 11.52
CA LEU A 89 -0.56 -5.98 11.49
C LEU A 89 0.01 -5.47 12.81
N ASN A 90 -0.40 -6.03 13.93
CA ASN A 90 0.17 -5.68 15.23
C ASN A 90 1.65 -6.05 15.31
N LYS A 91 2.06 -7.18 14.75
CA LYS A 91 3.47 -7.57 14.67
C LYS A 91 4.27 -6.60 13.80
N LEU A 92 3.71 -6.17 12.68
CA LEU A 92 4.33 -5.14 11.84
C LEU A 92 4.52 -3.85 12.61
N LYS A 93 3.51 -3.44 13.39
CA LYS A 93 3.59 -2.25 14.21
C LYS A 93 4.67 -2.36 15.29
N GLN A 94 4.82 -3.51 15.91
CA GLN A 94 5.89 -3.76 16.89
C GLN A 94 7.28 -3.62 16.25
N ILE A 95 7.48 -4.21 15.08
CA ILE A 95 8.74 -4.09 14.33
C ILE A 95 9.01 -2.63 13.98
N GLU A 96 8.00 -1.92 13.53
CA GLU A 96 8.08 -0.51 13.18
C GLU A 96 8.50 0.33 14.39
N ASN A 97 7.90 0.08 15.56
CA ASN A 97 8.24 0.80 16.79
C ASN A 97 9.69 0.58 17.22
N ILE A 98 10.24 -0.61 17.00
CA ILE A 98 11.64 -0.91 17.29
C ILE A 98 12.56 -0.12 16.35
N ASN A 99 12.23 -0.10 15.05
CA ASN A 99 13.12 0.45 14.03
C ASN A 99 13.02 1.97 13.88
N PHE A 100 11.90 2.56 14.25
CA PHE A 100 11.67 4.00 14.10
C PHE A 100 11.50 4.73 15.45
N ALA A 101 11.80 4.03 16.53
CA ALA A 101 11.82 4.67 17.86
C ALA A 101 13.07 5.57 18.01
#